data_4908a1424c151968f893d387d40b907a
#
_entry.id   4908a1424c151968f893d387d40b907a
#
_cell.length_a   1.000
_cell.length_b   1.000
_cell.length_c   1.000
_cell.angle_alpha   90.00
_cell.angle_beta   90.00
_cell.angle_gamma   90.00
#
_symmetry.space_group_name_H-M   'P 1'
#
loop_
_entity.id
_entity.type
_entity.pdbx_description
1 polymer ?
#
loop_
_entity_poly.entity_id
_entity_poly.type
_entity_poly.pdbx_seq_one_letter_code
_entity_poly.pdbx_strand_id
1 'polypeptide(L)'
;MSPLSGILVLDLTHVLAGPFASGTLSDLGARVIKVERPKTGDDTRAFPPFLDGESAYFAALNAGKQSIALDLHADADRTVFEALLARADVVLENYRPGVMERLGYGFDALHERFPRLIYGAVSGFGHTGPEAGKPAYDMVVQARGGVMSITGEEGGPPVRVGASIGDIIAGMYLT
;
A
#
# COMPACT_ATOMS: atom_id res chain seq x y z
N MET A 1 -18.08 18.47 -7.86
CA MET A 1 -17.23 17.37 -8.39
C MET A 1 -16.09 17.15 -7.42
N SER A 2 -15.76 15.90 -7.09
CA SER A 2 -14.58 15.61 -6.26
C SER A 2 -13.30 15.80 -7.09
N PRO A 3 -12.16 16.17 -6.46
CA PRO A 3 -10.91 16.49 -7.17
C PRO A 3 -10.41 15.38 -8.10
N LEU A 4 -10.56 14.11 -7.70
CA LEU A 4 -10.09 12.95 -8.45
C LEU A 4 -11.22 12.17 -9.15
N SER A 5 -12.36 12.83 -9.40
CA SER A 5 -13.46 12.19 -10.16
C SER A 5 -12.99 11.73 -11.55
N GLY A 6 -13.20 10.46 -11.87
CA GLY A 6 -12.81 9.85 -13.13
C GLY A 6 -11.46 9.14 -13.12
N ILE A 7 -10.66 9.30 -12.06
CA ILE A 7 -9.40 8.58 -11.86
C ILE A 7 -9.65 7.17 -11.36
N LEU A 8 -9.03 6.18 -11.99
CA LEU A 8 -9.05 4.77 -11.58
C LEU A 8 -7.72 4.36 -10.98
N VAL A 9 -7.75 3.92 -9.73
CA VAL A 9 -6.59 3.43 -8.97
C VAL A 9 -6.70 1.92 -8.78
N LEU A 10 -5.66 1.18 -9.13
CA LEU A 10 -5.49 -0.22 -8.74
C LEU A 10 -4.60 -0.27 -7.50
N ASP A 11 -5.17 -0.75 -6.41
CA ASP A 11 -4.54 -0.81 -5.09
C ASP A 11 -4.12 -2.25 -4.77
N LEU A 12 -2.82 -2.58 -4.98
CA LEU A 12 -2.22 -3.85 -4.59
C LEU A 12 -1.60 -3.79 -3.19
N THR A 13 -1.81 -2.69 -2.47
CA THR A 13 -1.19 -2.47 -1.17
C THR A 13 -1.86 -3.29 -0.06
N HIS A 14 -1.14 -3.47 1.05
CA HIS A 14 -1.64 -4.15 2.24
C HIS A 14 -1.14 -3.47 3.52
N VAL A 15 -1.73 -3.81 4.62
CA VAL A 15 -1.49 -3.34 5.99
C VAL A 15 -1.82 -1.86 6.19
N LEU A 16 -0.87 -0.91 6.13
CA LEU A 16 -1.14 0.47 6.55
C LEU A 16 -0.70 1.52 5.52
N ALA A 17 0.58 1.67 5.23
CA ALA A 17 1.10 2.80 4.46
C ALA A 17 0.42 2.97 3.08
N GLY A 18 0.38 1.90 2.30
CA GLY A 18 -0.29 1.92 1.01
C GLY A 18 -1.82 2.04 1.09
N PRO A 19 -2.52 1.24 1.93
CA PRO A 19 -3.95 1.40 2.12
C PRO A 19 -4.37 2.76 2.64
N PHE A 20 -3.55 3.45 3.44
CA PHE A 20 -3.78 4.83 3.85
C PHE A 20 -3.76 5.78 2.65
N ALA A 21 -2.75 5.65 1.78
CA ALA A 21 -2.67 6.45 0.56
C ALA A 21 -3.87 6.21 -0.35
N SER A 22 -4.16 4.95 -0.69
CA SER A 22 -5.28 4.62 -1.58
C SER A 22 -6.65 4.96 -0.98
N GLY A 23 -6.79 4.90 0.36
CA GLY A 23 -7.96 5.40 1.09
C GLY A 23 -8.13 6.91 0.92
N THR A 24 -7.06 7.68 1.09
CA THR A 24 -7.08 9.14 0.86
C THR A 24 -7.46 9.47 -0.59
N LEU A 25 -6.93 8.75 -1.58
CA LEU A 25 -7.34 8.93 -2.99
C LEU A 25 -8.83 8.63 -3.19
N SER A 26 -9.37 7.60 -2.51
CA SER A 26 -10.80 7.28 -2.52
C SER A 26 -11.63 8.43 -1.93
N ASP A 27 -11.22 8.98 -0.79
CA ASP A 27 -11.89 10.12 -0.14
C ASP A 27 -11.88 11.37 -1.01
N LEU A 28 -10.83 11.55 -1.83
CA LEU A 28 -10.72 12.62 -2.82
C LEU A 28 -11.53 12.35 -4.10
N GLY A 29 -12.20 11.20 -4.19
CA GLY A 29 -13.15 10.87 -5.25
C GLY A 29 -12.62 9.99 -6.37
N ALA A 30 -11.41 9.43 -6.23
CA ALA A 30 -10.93 8.39 -7.14
C ALA A 30 -11.73 7.09 -6.96
N ARG A 31 -11.91 6.36 -8.04
CA ARG A 31 -12.40 4.99 -7.99
C ARG A 31 -11.23 4.07 -7.66
N VAL A 32 -11.23 3.49 -6.47
CA VAL A 32 -10.15 2.58 -6.03
C VAL A 32 -10.64 1.14 -6.08
N ILE A 33 -9.91 0.29 -6.80
CA ILE A 33 -10.12 -1.16 -6.82
C ILE A 33 -8.95 -1.82 -6.10
N LYS A 34 -9.23 -2.35 -4.91
CA LYS A 34 -8.25 -3.10 -4.13
C LYS A 34 -8.14 -4.52 -4.67
N VAL A 35 -6.95 -4.90 -5.10
CA VAL A 35 -6.63 -6.25 -5.56
C VAL A 35 -6.09 -7.06 -4.39
N GLU A 36 -6.82 -8.08 -3.99
CA GLU A 36 -6.51 -8.87 -2.80
C GLU A 36 -6.17 -10.32 -3.15
N ARG A 37 -5.40 -10.98 -2.29
CA ARG A 37 -5.14 -12.41 -2.41
C ARG A 37 -6.44 -13.21 -2.25
N PRO A 38 -6.70 -14.24 -3.05
CA PRO A 38 -7.82 -15.13 -2.82
C PRO A 38 -7.80 -15.73 -1.39
N LYS A 39 -8.96 -15.92 -0.80
CA LYS A 39 -9.22 -16.53 0.53
C LYS A 39 -8.76 -15.68 1.72
N THR A 40 -7.57 -15.13 1.71
CA THR A 40 -7.01 -14.42 2.88
C THR A 40 -7.19 -12.90 2.82
N GLY A 41 -7.20 -12.33 1.62
CA GLY A 41 -7.26 -10.88 1.41
C GLY A 41 -6.04 -10.15 1.96
N ASP A 42 -6.26 -8.93 2.41
CA ASP A 42 -5.31 -8.12 3.15
C ASP A 42 -5.12 -8.69 4.57
N ASP A 43 -3.88 -8.72 5.07
CA ASP A 43 -3.55 -9.24 6.40
C ASP A 43 -4.33 -8.54 7.52
N THR A 44 -4.70 -7.26 7.31
CA THR A 44 -5.48 -6.48 8.28
C THR A 44 -6.90 -6.96 8.48
N ARG A 45 -7.43 -7.80 7.60
CA ARG A 45 -8.72 -8.47 7.81
C ARG A 45 -8.72 -9.37 9.07
N ALA A 46 -7.52 -9.82 9.50
CA ALA A 46 -7.32 -10.60 10.72
C ALA A 46 -6.88 -9.75 11.92
N PHE A 47 -6.81 -8.41 11.82
CA PHE A 47 -6.35 -7.54 12.91
C PHE A 47 -7.53 -7.05 13.77
N PRO A 48 -7.41 -7.15 15.11
CA PRO A 48 -8.40 -6.56 16.01
C PRO A 48 -8.32 -5.03 16.02
N PRO A 49 -9.38 -4.34 16.55
CA PRO A 49 -10.61 -4.90 17.10
C PRO A 49 -11.58 -5.38 16.04
N PHE A 50 -12.45 -6.34 16.40
CA PHE A 50 -13.50 -6.82 15.52
C PHE A 50 -14.85 -6.23 15.93
N LEU A 51 -15.64 -5.77 14.95
CA LEU A 51 -17.02 -5.33 15.09
C LEU A 51 -17.86 -6.17 14.14
N ASP A 52 -18.85 -6.87 14.67
CA ASP A 52 -19.73 -7.78 13.89
C ASP A 52 -18.98 -8.79 13.01
N GLY A 53 -17.80 -9.26 13.49
CA GLY A 53 -16.97 -10.21 12.78
C GLY A 53 -15.99 -9.61 11.76
N GLU A 54 -16.06 -8.32 11.51
CA GLU A 54 -15.18 -7.59 10.59
C GLU A 54 -14.09 -6.81 11.33
N SER A 55 -12.88 -6.78 10.79
CA SER A 55 -11.80 -5.97 11.34
C SER A 55 -12.09 -4.48 11.19
N ALA A 56 -12.22 -3.77 12.32
CA ALA A 56 -12.36 -2.32 12.30
C ALA A 56 -11.11 -1.62 11.76
N TYR A 57 -9.93 -2.25 11.91
CA TYR A 57 -8.68 -1.76 11.34
C TYR A 57 -8.73 -1.79 9.81
N PHE A 58 -9.14 -2.93 9.23
CA PHE A 58 -9.32 -3.06 7.78
C PHE A 58 -10.36 -2.07 7.26
N ALA A 59 -11.52 -1.99 7.91
CA ALA A 59 -12.60 -1.11 7.51
C ALA A 59 -12.19 0.37 7.50
N ALA A 60 -11.46 0.82 8.52
CA ALA A 60 -11.01 2.21 8.62
C ALA A 60 -10.07 2.64 7.47
N LEU A 61 -9.25 1.72 6.95
CA LEU A 61 -8.27 2.00 5.90
C LEU A 61 -8.83 1.77 4.49
N ASN A 62 -9.91 1.00 4.36
CA ASN A 62 -10.39 0.54 3.07
C ASN A 62 -11.85 0.92 2.77
N ALA A 63 -12.45 1.77 3.61
CA ALA A 63 -13.77 2.33 3.35
C ALA A 63 -13.80 3.03 1.97
N GLY A 64 -14.90 2.86 1.25
CA GLY A 64 -15.10 3.47 -0.07
C GLY A 64 -14.40 2.76 -1.24
N LYS A 65 -13.48 1.81 -0.98
CA LYS A 65 -12.82 1.02 -2.03
C LYS A 65 -13.70 -0.14 -2.49
N GLN A 66 -13.57 -0.50 -3.75
CA GLN A 66 -14.06 -1.77 -4.29
C GLN A 66 -12.98 -2.83 -4.08
N SER A 67 -13.35 -4.11 -3.94
CA SER A 67 -12.39 -5.21 -3.80
C SER A 67 -12.59 -6.27 -4.88
N ILE A 68 -11.47 -6.83 -5.34
CA ILE A 68 -11.43 -8.00 -6.21
C ILE A 68 -10.34 -8.96 -5.72
N ALA A 69 -10.67 -10.24 -5.65
CA ALA A 69 -9.70 -11.28 -5.28
C ALA A 69 -9.08 -11.87 -6.55
N LEU A 70 -7.75 -11.72 -6.72
CA LEU A 70 -6.99 -12.25 -7.86
C LEU A 70 -5.70 -12.92 -7.40
N ASP A 71 -5.43 -14.10 -7.95
CA ASP A 71 -4.12 -14.76 -7.85
C ASP A 71 -3.28 -14.37 -9.08
N LEU A 72 -2.36 -13.45 -8.90
CA LEU A 72 -1.50 -12.99 -9.99
C LEU A 72 -0.48 -14.03 -10.49
N HIS A 73 -0.48 -15.25 -9.94
CA HIS A 73 0.23 -16.40 -10.49
C HIS A 73 -0.65 -17.25 -11.43
N ALA A 74 -1.97 -17.09 -11.42
CA ALA A 74 -2.91 -17.82 -12.25
C ALA A 74 -3.23 -17.04 -13.53
N ASP A 75 -3.13 -17.69 -14.70
CA ASP A 75 -3.30 -17.03 -16.00
C ASP A 75 -4.68 -16.40 -16.19
N ALA A 76 -5.73 -17.06 -15.68
CA ALA A 76 -7.10 -16.54 -15.76
C ALA A 76 -7.23 -15.20 -15.00
N ASP A 77 -6.69 -15.13 -13.79
CA ASP A 77 -6.75 -13.93 -12.94
C ASP A 77 -5.83 -12.83 -13.49
N ARG A 78 -4.68 -13.21 -14.06
CA ARG A 78 -3.80 -12.27 -14.78
C ARG A 78 -4.51 -11.61 -15.96
N THR A 79 -5.32 -12.36 -16.70
CA THR A 79 -6.12 -11.79 -17.79
C THR A 79 -7.08 -10.71 -17.29
N VAL A 80 -7.71 -10.93 -16.14
CA VAL A 80 -8.58 -9.93 -15.51
C VAL A 80 -7.77 -8.71 -15.06
N PHE A 81 -6.63 -8.95 -14.40
CA PHE A 81 -5.75 -7.88 -13.94
C PHE A 81 -5.22 -7.01 -15.08
N GLU A 82 -4.81 -7.62 -16.19
CA GLU A 82 -4.38 -6.93 -17.42
C GLU A 82 -5.49 -6.03 -18.01
N ALA A 83 -6.73 -6.51 -17.99
CA ALA A 83 -7.87 -5.73 -18.47
C ALA A 83 -8.16 -4.52 -17.55
N LEU A 84 -7.87 -4.63 -16.26
CA LEU A 84 -7.94 -3.52 -15.30
C LEU A 84 -6.78 -2.53 -15.51
N LEU A 85 -5.55 -3.02 -15.68
CA LEU A 85 -4.36 -2.20 -15.95
C LEU A 85 -4.51 -1.33 -17.20
N ALA A 86 -5.09 -1.88 -18.26
CA ALA A 86 -5.32 -1.15 -19.50
C ALA A 86 -6.26 0.06 -19.34
N ARG A 87 -6.97 0.16 -18.22
CA ARG A 87 -7.93 1.23 -17.90
C ARG A 87 -7.53 2.07 -16.71
N ALA A 88 -6.51 1.65 -15.97
CA ALA A 88 -6.06 2.32 -14.77
C ALA A 88 -5.25 3.58 -15.10
N ASP A 89 -5.39 4.59 -14.25
CA ASP A 89 -4.57 5.80 -14.27
C ASP A 89 -3.41 5.66 -13.27
N VAL A 90 -3.63 4.93 -12.18
CA VAL A 90 -2.67 4.75 -11.10
C VAL A 90 -2.63 3.28 -10.67
N VAL A 91 -1.43 2.77 -10.39
CA VAL A 91 -1.22 1.52 -9.66
C VAL A 91 -0.40 1.81 -8.42
N LEU A 92 -0.84 1.26 -7.28
CA LEU A 92 -0.16 1.39 -6.00
C LEU A 92 0.24 0.02 -5.46
N GLU A 93 1.47 -0.09 -4.94
CA GLU A 93 1.96 -1.31 -4.30
C GLU A 93 2.84 -0.99 -3.08
N ASN A 94 2.93 -1.93 -2.14
CA ASN A 94 3.86 -1.83 -1.02
C ASN A 94 4.51 -3.19 -0.69
N TYR A 95 4.77 -3.97 -1.72
CA TYR A 95 5.50 -5.21 -1.61
C TYR A 95 6.99 -4.96 -1.37
N ARG A 96 7.72 -6.02 -1.04
CA ARG A 96 9.17 -5.95 -1.03
C ARG A 96 9.70 -5.73 -2.45
N PRO A 97 10.77 -4.94 -2.62
CA PRO A 97 11.42 -4.76 -3.92
C PRO A 97 11.67 -6.10 -4.63
N GLY A 98 11.40 -6.16 -5.92
CA GLY A 98 11.51 -7.34 -6.75
C GLY A 98 10.27 -8.25 -6.79
N VAL A 99 9.23 -8.00 -5.99
CA VAL A 99 7.99 -8.81 -6.05
C VAL A 99 7.21 -8.51 -7.33
N MET A 100 6.94 -7.23 -7.60
CA MET A 100 6.23 -6.82 -8.80
C MET A 100 6.99 -7.16 -10.09
N GLU A 101 8.31 -7.06 -10.07
CA GLU A 101 9.18 -7.47 -11.18
C GLU A 101 9.04 -8.97 -11.48
N ARG A 102 9.05 -9.83 -10.44
CA ARG A 102 8.86 -11.28 -10.62
C ARG A 102 7.46 -11.65 -11.13
N LEU A 103 6.47 -10.85 -10.81
CA LEU A 103 5.11 -11.01 -11.35
C LEU A 103 4.99 -10.51 -12.80
N GLY A 104 6.00 -9.76 -13.30
CA GLY A 104 5.98 -9.13 -14.61
C GLY A 104 5.26 -7.77 -14.65
N TYR A 105 5.05 -7.17 -13.48
CA TYR A 105 4.34 -5.90 -13.29
C TYR A 105 5.19 -4.83 -12.59
N GLY A 106 6.53 -4.96 -12.63
CA GLY A 106 7.45 -3.91 -12.14
C GLY A 106 7.34 -2.63 -12.97
N PHE A 107 7.89 -1.54 -12.43
CA PHE A 107 7.79 -0.19 -13.02
C PHE A 107 8.19 -0.18 -14.50
N ASP A 108 9.36 -0.71 -14.87
CA ASP A 108 9.85 -0.64 -16.26
C ASP A 108 8.89 -1.35 -17.23
N ALA A 109 8.42 -2.55 -16.88
CA ALA A 109 7.50 -3.34 -17.71
C ALA A 109 6.13 -2.66 -17.87
N LEU A 110 5.62 -2.04 -16.80
CA LEU A 110 4.36 -1.32 -16.86
C LEU A 110 4.51 0.02 -17.58
N HIS A 111 5.59 0.75 -17.37
CA HIS A 111 5.85 2.02 -18.04
C HIS A 111 6.03 1.87 -19.57
N GLU A 112 6.70 0.82 -20.00
CA GLU A 112 6.83 0.49 -21.44
C GLU A 112 5.47 0.24 -22.09
N ARG A 113 4.59 -0.50 -21.41
CA ARG A 113 3.28 -0.91 -21.95
C ARG A 113 2.20 0.15 -21.77
N PHE A 114 2.27 0.91 -20.68
CA PHE A 114 1.29 1.91 -20.27
C PHE A 114 1.99 3.21 -19.86
N PRO A 115 2.56 3.99 -20.79
CA PRO A 115 3.40 5.15 -20.46
C PRO A 115 2.67 6.27 -19.69
N ARG A 116 1.34 6.25 -19.66
CA ARG A 116 0.53 7.21 -18.89
C ARG A 116 0.19 6.72 -17.49
N LEU A 117 0.44 5.44 -17.18
CA LEU A 117 0.15 4.86 -15.87
C LEU A 117 1.10 5.44 -14.82
N ILE A 118 0.55 6.00 -13.76
CA ILE A 118 1.31 6.42 -12.59
C ILE A 118 1.57 5.19 -11.73
N TYR A 119 2.83 4.90 -11.46
CA TYR A 119 3.25 3.80 -10.60
C TYR A 119 3.71 4.34 -9.24
N GLY A 120 2.95 4.08 -8.19
CA GLY A 120 3.28 4.46 -6.84
C GLY A 120 3.73 3.24 -6.02
N ALA A 121 4.93 3.31 -5.45
CA ALA A 121 5.48 2.24 -4.63
C ALA A 121 5.98 2.78 -3.29
N VAL A 122 5.69 2.07 -2.20
CA VAL A 122 6.24 2.37 -0.89
C VAL A 122 6.88 1.12 -0.29
N SER A 123 8.13 1.26 0.17
CA SER A 123 8.84 0.19 0.87
C SER A 123 9.67 0.76 2.00
N GLY A 124 10.12 -0.09 2.94
CA GLY A 124 10.78 0.37 4.15
C GLY A 124 12.04 1.21 3.94
N PHE A 125 12.79 0.96 2.86
CA PHE A 125 14.05 1.65 2.54
C PHE A 125 14.17 2.06 1.07
N GLY A 126 13.05 2.13 0.34
CA GLY A 126 13.06 2.42 -1.10
C GLY A 126 13.43 1.21 -1.94
N HIS A 127 13.44 1.39 -3.26
CA HIS A 127 13.74 0.34 -4.24
C HIS A 127 15.22 0.34 -4.69
N THR A 128 16.02 1.32 -4.24
CA THR A 128 17.43 1.48 -4.59
C THR A 128 18.29 1.68 -3.35
N GLY A 129 19.59 1.50 -3.50
CA GLY A 129 20.53 1.68 -2.41
C GLY A 129 20.81 0.41 -1.59
N PRO A 130 21.76 0.47 -0.63
CA PRO A 130 22.28 -0.71 0.07
C PRO A 130 21.27 -1.37 1.01
N GLU A 131 20.23 -0.68 1.40
CA GLU A 131 19.21 -1.16 2.35
C GLU A 131 17.92 -1.62 1.65
N ALA A 132 17.77 -1.44 0.35
CA ALA A 132 16.51 -1.67 -0.39
C ALA A 132 15.91 -3.07 -0.18
N GLY A 133 16.75 -4.10 -0.05
CA GLY A 133 16.28 -5.48 0.17
C GLY A 133 15.86 -5.79 1.62
N LYS A 134 16.06 -4.87 2.57
CA LYS A 134 15.74 -5.12 3.97
C LYS A 134 14.26 -4.92 4.26
N PRO A 135 13.64 -5.84 5.02
CA PRO A 135 12.27 -5.62 5.48
C PRO A 135 12.23 -4.51 6.53
N ALA A 136 11.18 -3.73 6.53
CA ALA A 136 10.89 -2.80 7.60
C ALA A 136 9.38 -2.75 7.88
N TYR A 137 9.07 -2.62 9.15
CA TYR A 137 7.79 -2.15 9.65
C TYR A 137 8.00 -0.79 10.32
N ASP A 138 6.94 -0.08 10.60
CA ASP A 138 6.95 1.24 11.23
C ASP A 138 7.98 1.39 12.37
N MET A 139 7.99 0.44 13.31
CA MET A 139 8.90 0.48 14.44
C MET A 139 10.39 0.47 14.03
N VAL A 140 10.75 -0.27 12.98
CA VAL A 140 12.11 -0.32 12.45
C VAL A 140 12.47 1.03 11.81
N VAL A 141 11.52 1.62 11.06
CA VAL A 141 11.71 2.94 10.44
C VAL A 141 11.84 4.03 11.49
N GLN A 142 11.01 4.04 12.54
CA GLN A 142 11.12 4.98 13.65
C GLN A 142 12.48 4.88 14.36
N ALA A 143 12.96 3.65 14.63
CA ALA A 143 14.24 3.43 15.28
C ALA A 143 15.41 3.92 14.42
N ARG A 144 15.44 3.52 13.16
CA ARG A 144 16.53 3.87 12.23
C ARG A 144 16.52 5.34 11.78
N GLY A 145 15.34 5.92 11.69
CA GLY A 145 15.16 7.35 11.38
C GLY A 145 15.43 8.29 12.55
N GLY A 146 15.76 7.75 13.73
CA GLY A 146 16.11 8.55 14.91
C GLY A 146 14.92 9.11 15.68
N VAL A 147 13.68 8.91 15.23
CA VAL A 147 12.47 9.43 15.91
C VAL A 147 12.38 8.92 17.35
N MET A 148 12.74 7.66 17.57
CA MET A 148 12.71 7.07 18.92
C MET A 148 13.73 7.70 19.88
N SER A 149 14.82 8.28 19.38
CA SER A 149 15.86 8.90 20.22
C SER A 149 15.48 10.30 20.75
N ILE A 150 14.48 10.91 20.13
CA ILE A 150 13.95 12.24 20.51
C ILE A 150 12.54 12.15 21.12
N THR A 151 12.07 10.93 21.38
CA THR A 151 10.73 10.69 21.94
C THR A 151 10.87 10.09 23.34
N GLY A 152 10.09 10.59 24.28
CA GLY A 152 10.11 10.15 25.69
C GLY A 152 10.69 11.20 26.62
N GLU A 153 11.08 10.77 27.85
CA GLU A 153 11.66 11.63 28.86
C GLU A 153 13.15 11.89 28.62
N GLU A 154 13.63 13.08 28.99
CA GLU A 154 15.05 13.43 28.85
C GLU A 154 15.94 12.46 29.65
N GLY A 155 16.95 11.90 29.00
CA GLY A 155 17.83 10.88 29.58
C GLY A 155 17.21 9.48 29.72
N GLY A 156 15.96 9.30 29.29
CA GLY A 156 15.28 8.01 29.26
C GLY A 156 15.69 7.12 28.08
N PRO A 157 15.19 5.87 28.03
CA PRO A 157 15.42 4.97 26.90
C PRO A 157 14.67 5.47 25.66
N PRO A 158 15.14 5.12 24.42
CA PRO A 158 14.41 5.41 23.20
C PRO A 158 12.99 4.83 23.23
N VAL A 159 11.99 5.63 22.88
CA VAL A 159 10.57 5.26 22.91
C VAL A 159 9.93 5.46 21.55
N ARG A 160 9.15 4.47 21.09
CA ARG A 160 8.39 4.62 19.86
C ARG A 160 7.23 5.59 20.03
N VAL A 161 6.89 6.31 18.99
CA VAL A 161 5.60 7.02 18.90
C VAL A 161 4.47 6.00 18.91
N GLY A 162 3.40 6.27 19.65
CA GLY A 162 2.29 5.32 19.80
C GLY A 162 1.54 4.98 18.49
N ALA A 163 1.40 5.96 17.59
CA ALA A 163 0.91 5.75 16.24
C ALA A 163 2.03 5.21 15.33
N SER A 164 1.67 4.47 14.28
CA SER A 164 2.60 4.03 13.22
C SER A 164 2.93 5.21 12.30
N ILE A 165 3.65 6.19 12.85
CA ILE A 165 3.89 7.49 12.20
C ILE A 165 4.72 7.36 10.92
N GLY A 166 5.64 6.39 10.87
CA GLY A 166 6.44 6.11 9.67
C GLY A 166 5.58 5.64 8.50
N ASP A 167 4.66 4.71 8.76
CA ASP A 167 3.72 4.22 7.76
C ASP A 167 2.75 5.31 7.30
N ILE A 168 2.19 6.08 8.26
CA ILE A 168 1.22 7.14 7.95
C ILE A 168 1.88 8.23 7.09
N ILE A 169 3.07 8.71 7.47
CA ILE A 169 3.79 9.72 6.70
C ILE A 169 4.15 9.19 5.31
N ALA A 170 4.64 7.95 5.20
CA ALA A 170 4.92 7.35 3.90
C ALA A 170 3.66 7.28 3.01
N GLY A 171 2.51 6.91 3.60
CA GLY A 171 1.22 6.93 2.92
C GLY A 171 0.80 8.33 2.46
N MET A 172 1.00 9.35 3.30
CA MET A 172 0.71 10.75 2.93
C MET A 172 1.56 11.24 1.75
N TYR A 173 2.85 10.86 1.69
CA TYR A 173 3.72 11.22 0.57
C TYR A 173 3.45 10.40 -0.69
N LEU A 174 2.80 9.24 -0.57
CA LEU A 174 2.38 8.42 -1.71
C LEU A 174 1.08 8.94 -2.35
N THR A 175 0.29 9.74 -1.62
CA THR A 175 -0.97 10.33 -2.09
C THR A 175 -0.71 11.53 -3.00
#